data_9305ea5b588d6b9aa5e725bc5eb6e7d1
#
_entry.id   9305ea5b588d6b9aa5e725bc5eb6e7d1
#
_cell.length_a   1.000
_cell.length_b   1.000
_cell.length_c   1.000
_cell.angle_alpha   90.00
_cell.angle_beta   90.00
_cell.angle_gamma   90.00
#
_symmetry.space_group_name_H-M   'P 1'
#
loop_
_entity.id
_entity.type
_entity.pdbx_description
1 polymer ?
#
loop_
_entity_poly.entity_id
_entity_poly.type
_entity_poly.pdbx_seq_one_letter_code
_entity_poly.pdbx_strand_id
1 'polypeptide(L)'
;VPESGRLPGTVASRDAQAVCVLAHSGSVDSTLRAVLRARIEDYSVLVAVEDSDVRHAVEPYVAATVGRLDDDAGTRPLEARVVAEARERGFERVILVEPRPNEVVDYEGSRRELASNPGQDAVQARTTTVDAVEPAVVAVIPAYNEADTIAGVVAETARYVDEVVVVDDGSGDDTVNVARDAGAAVVEHETNQGYGAAVKTGFREADRLNADHMVLLDGDGQHDPESIPDLLAVQREEDAHIVIGSRYVDGTPSTAPAYRRVGLGVVNAALNASIRVLDGDLRVADTQSGFRAFDARAIRALAADDSIHDGMGASLDVLYRADRWDFTVREVSTDVRYDGDDSTHHPLAHGIDLLARISRAVEGRRPFLTLGVPGSLMATVGSLAFATGTFGLGLDAVSLAATVTGTLLVIAGGFALAALAVLHALDVFFARRETP
;
A
#
# COMPACT_ATOMS: atom_id res chain seq x y z
N VAL A 1 -24.76 23.78 3.12
CA VAL A 1 -23.74 24.78 3.47
C VAL A 1 -24.15 25.35 4.81
N PRO A 2 -23.44 25.11 5.90
CA PRO A 2 -23.50 25.98 7.07
C PRO A 2 -22.32 26.94 7.07
N GLU A 3 -22.63 28.14 7.43
CA GLU A 3 -21.83 29.33 7.44
C GLU A 3 -20.55 29.23 8.27
N SER A 4 -19.54 29.96 7.79
CA SER A 4 -18.27 30.28 8.42
C SER A 4 -18.35 30.45 9.94
N GLY A 5 -18.00 29.43 10.70
CA GLY A 5 -17.74 29.57 12.13
C GLY A 5 -16.41 30.30 12.33
N ARG A 6 -16.44 31.57 12.59
CA ARG A 6 -15.34 32.28 13.26
C ARG A 6 -15.09 31.56 14.58
N LEU A 7 -13.85 31.12 14.79
CA LEU A 7 -13.38 30.72 16.11
C LEU A 7 -13.65 31.83 17.11
N PRO A 8 -14.19 31.53 18.31
CA PRO A 8 -14.53 32.58 19.29
C PRO A 8 -13.26 33.31 19.67
N GLY A 9 -13.40 34.65 19.65
CA GLY A 9 -12.34 35.57 20.00
C GLY A 9 -11.82 35.32 21.42
N THR A 10 -10.53 35.37 21.52
CA THR A 10 -9.67 35.61 22.66
C THR A 10 -10.39 36.04 23.93
N VAL A 11 -10.52 35.13 24.87
CA VAL A 11 -10.56 35.48 26.27
C VAL A 11 -9.11 35.53 26.73
N ALA A 12 -8.53 36.74 26.80
CA ALA A 12 -7.25 36.95 27.42
C ALA A 12 -7.41 36.67 28.91
N SER A 13 -7.10 35.50 29.36
CA SER A 13 -6.83 35.23 30.77
C SER A 13 -5.47 35.84 31.10
N ARG A 14 -5.30 36.39 32.31
CA ARG A 14 -4.08 37.09 32.79
C ARG A 14 -2.81 36.20 32.85
N ASP A 15 -2.91 34.94 32.45
CA ASP A 15 -1.83 33.98 32.36
C ASP A 15 -1.65 33.41 30.92
N ALA A 16 -1.84 34.28 29.92
CA ALA A 16 -1.74 33.85 28.51
C ALA A 16 -0.31 33.37 28.19
N GLN A 17 -0.17 32.08 28.13
CA GLN A 17 1.06 31.41 27.70
C GLN A 17 0.90 30.92 26.26
N ALA A 18 1.95 31.07 25.46
CA ALA A 18 2.00 30.53 24.11
C ALA A 18 3.16 29.54 23.93
N VAL A 19 3.01 28.65 23.01
CA VAL A 19 4.08 27.77 22.52
C VAL A 19 4.61 28.34 21.22
N CYS A 20 5.91 28.57 21.17
CA CYS A 20 6.61 29.03 19.99
C CYS A 20 7.45 27.88 19.43
N VAL A 21 7.07 27.35 18.27
CA VAL A 21 7.74 26.23 17.61
C VAL A 21 8.76 26.78 16.61
N LEU A 22 10.01 26.39 16.74
CA LEU A 22 11.13 26.75 15.86
C LEU A 22 11.34 25.65 14.83
N ALA A 23 10.77 25.79 13.64
CA ALA A 23 10.86 24.78 12.59
C ALA A 23 12.08 25.04 11.71
N HIS A 24 13.07 24.16 11.79
CA HIS A 24 14.20 24.11 10.86
C HIS A 24 13.88 23.29 9.62
N SER A 25 14.55 23.53 8.52
CA SER A 25 14.34 22.82 7.25
C SER A 25 14.40 21.29 7.40
N GLY A 26 13.43 20.59 6.85
CA GLY A 26 13.39 19.13 6.76
C GLY A 26 12.58 18.40 7.83
N SER A 27 11.84 19.09 8.70
CA SER A 27 11.12 18.46 9.83
C SER A 27 9.60 18.70 9.81
N VAL A 28 8.92 18.50 8.68
CA VAL A 28 7.45 18.67 8.57
C VAL A 28 6.74 17.84 9.64
N ASP A 29 7.03 16.57 9.74
CA ASP A 29 6.39 15.63 10.68
C ASP A 29 6.61 15.98 12.15
N SER A 30 7.85 16.28 12.55
CA SER A 30 8.17 16.64 13.93
C SER A 30 7.55 17.98 14.31
N THR A 31 7.55 18.94 13.37
CA THR A 31 6.92 20.25 13.58
C THR A 31 5.40 20.13 13.71
N LEU A 32 4.75 19.39 12.82
CA LEU A 32 3.31 19.16 12.86
C LEU A 32 2.89 18.44 14.15
N ARG A 33 3.64 17.41 14.57
CA ARG A 33 3.40 16.72 15.86
C ARG A 33 3.49 17.67 17.06
N ALA A 34 4.53 18.50 17.10
CA ALA A 34 4.67 19.49 18.19
C ALA A 34 3.52 20.48 18.22
N VAL A 35 3.11 21.01 17.05
CA VAL A 35 1.96 21.93 16.91
C VAL A 35 0.67 21.28 17.36
N LEU A 36 0.34 20.09 16.86
CA LEU A 36 -0.90 19.40 17.20
C LEU A 36 -0.96 19.06 18.69
N ARG A 37 0.15 18.61 19.28
CA ARG A 37 0.20 18.29 20.70
C ARG A 37 0.03 19.53 21.56
N ALA A 38 0.68 20.65 21.23
CA ALA A 38 0.47 21.91 21.92
C ALA A 38 -1.01 22.38 21.86
N ARG A 39 -1.66 22.15 20.72
CA ARG A 39 -3.09 22.45 20.55
C ARG A 39 -4.00 21.56 21.39
N ILE A 40 -3.66 20.27 21.52
CA ILE A 40 -4.38 19.33 22.42
C ILE A 40 -4.27 19.77 23.87
N GLU A 41 -3.14 20.33 24.26
CA GLU A 41 -2.89 20.88 25.61
C GLU A 41 -3.42 22.33 25.78
N ASP A 42 -4.21 22.81 24.83
CA ASP A 42 -4.93 24.10 24.84
C ASP A 42 -4.03 25.36 24.76
N TYR A 43 -2.79 25.20 24.23
CA TYR A 43 -1.91 26.33 23.98
C TYR A 43 -2.24 27.09 22.69
N SER A 44 -2.00 28.40 22.69
CA SER A 44 -1.87 29.17 21.48
C SER A 44 -0.49 28.91 20.86
N VAL A 45 -0.44 28.51 19.60
CA VAL A 45 0.81 28.11 18.94
C VAL A 45 1.22 29.12 17.89
N LEU A 46 2.48 29.56 17.97
CA LEU A 46 3.16 30.34 16.91
C LEU A 46 4.26 29.47 16.33
N VAL A 47 4.47 29.53 15.02
CA VAL A 47 5.53 28.77 14.38
C VAL A 47 6.46 29.71 13.63
N ALA A 48 7.75 29.63 13.95
CA ALA A 48 8.78 30.26 13.18
C ALA A 48 9.28 29.26 12.11
N VAL A 49 9.10 29.60 10.83
CA VAL A 49 9.31 28.68 9.73
C VAL A 49 9.97 29.41 8.55
N GLU A 50 11.03 28.81 8.00
CA GLU A 50 11.68 29.27 6.79
C GLU A 50 11.29 28.46 5.55
N ASP A 51 10.84 27.22 5.74
CA ASP A 51 10.44 26.28 4.70
C ASP A 51 8.96 26.46 4.32
N SER A 52 8.67 26.49 3.01
CA SER A 52 7.31 26.69 2.49
C SER A 52 6.39 25.49 2.75
N ASP A 53 6.93 24.28 2.71
CA ASP A 53 6.15 23.05 2.83
C ASP A 53 5.75 22.85 4.30
N VAL A 54 6.67 23.12 5.23
CA VAL A 54 6.37 23.15 6.66
C VAL A 54 5.31 24.21 6.97
N ARG A 55 5.44 25.41 6.38
CA ARG A 55 4.47 26.49 6.55
C ARG A 55 3.06 26.05 6.13
N HIS A 56 2.94 25.49 4.94
CA HIS A 56 1.66 25.02 4.41
C HIS A 56 1.01 23.96 5.29
N ALA A 57 1.83 23.03 5.81
CA ALA A 57 1.36 21.95 6.66
C ALA A 57 0.84 22.43 8.02
N VAL A 58 1.43 23.49 8.61
CA VAL A 58 1.06 23.92 9.96
C VAL A 58 0.06 25.08 9.99
N GLU A 59 -0.06 25.87 8.92
CA GLU A 59 -0.88 27.07 8.85
C GLU A 59 -2.33 26.89 9.35
N PRO A 60 -3.03 25.77 9.07
CA PRO A 60 -4.39 25.56 9.58
C PRO A 60 -4.50 25.42 11.11
N TYR A 61 -3.40 25.14 11.79
CA TYR A 61 -3.38 24.75 13.21
C TYR A 61 -2.75 25.80 14.13
N VAL A 62 -2.23 26.90 13.61
CA VAL A 62 -1.44 27.87 14.39
C VAL A 62 -2.07 29.24 14.44
N ALA A 63 -1.75 30.01 15.47
CA ALA A 63 -2.22 31.38 15.63
C ALA A 63 -1.49 32.36 14.70
N ALA A 64 -0.21 32.06 14.40
CA ALA A 64 0.60 32.80 13.43
C ALA A 64 1.81 31.98 12.97
N THR A 65 2.23 32.26 11.73
CA THR A 65 3.52 31.84 11.20
C THR A 65 4.45 33.06 11.07
N VAL A 66 5.70 32.92 11.55
CA VAL A 66 6.74 33.94 11.46
C VAL A 66 7.77 33.46 10.44
N GLY A 67 7.83 34.09 9.28
CA GLY A 67 8.77 33.71 8.21
C GLY A 67 9.93 34.68 8.06
N ARG A 68 10.81 34.42 7.10
CA ARG A 68 11.81 35.38 6.64
C ARG A 68 11.08 36.54 5.95
N LEU A 69 11.15 37.73 6.50
CA LEU A 69 10.69 38.94 5.80
C LEU A 69 11.83 39.36 4.85
N ASP A 70 11.49 39.63 3.60
CA ASP A 70 12.43 40.00 2.52
C ASP A 70 13.07 41.37 2.71
N ASP A 71 12.73 42.13 3.75
CA ASP A 71 13.28 43.45 4.01
C ASP A 71 13.75 43.58 5.47
N ASP A 72 15.03 43.87 5.64
CA ASP A 72 15.71 44.55 6.77
C ASP A 72 15.90 43.83 8.12
N ALA A 73 15.62 42.58 8.28
CA ALA A 73 15.75 41.89 9.58
C ALA A 73 16.89 40.86 9.66
N GLY A 74 17.94 41.02 8.90
CA GLY A 74 19.04 40.06 8.76
C GLY A 74 19.92 39.84 10.00
N THR A 75 19.58 40.37 11.17
CA THR A 75 20.44 40.32 12.37
C THR A 75 19.82 39.65 13.60
N ARG A 76 18.52 39.36 13.63
CA ARG A 76 17.91 38.72 14.81
C ARG A 76 17.71 37.24 14.60
N PRO A 77 18.11 36.39 15.57
CA PRO A 77 17.80 34.96 15.54
C PRO A 77 16.29 34.71 15.39
N LEU A 78 15.92 33.62 14.74
CA LEU A 78 14.52 33.21 14.50
C LEU A 78 13.73 33.13 15.81
N GLU A 79 14.38 32.63 16.87
CA GLU A 79 13.85 32.58 18.23
C GLU A 79 13.43 33.96 18.76
N ALA A 80 14.29 34.96 18.64
CA ALA A 80 13.99 36.30 19.12
C ALA A 80 12.84 36.97 18.37
N ARG A 81 12.63 36.59 17.11
CA ARG A 81 11.56 37.09 16.25
C ARG A 81 10.21 36.50 16.64
N VAL A 82 10.12 35.17 16.86
CA VAL A 82 8.87 34.54 17.26
C VAL A 82 8.44 34.95 18.67
N VAL A 83 9.40 35.17 19.57
CA VAL A 83 9.11 35.72 20.92
C VAL A 83 8.59 37.16 20.86
N ALA A 84 9.15 37.99 19.98
CA ALA A 84 8.66 39.33 19.78
C ALA A 84 7.22 39.35 19.21
N GLU A 85 6.93 38.52 18.21
CA GLU A 85 5.60 38.34 17.67
C GLU A 85 4.60 37.84 18.71
N ALA A 86 5.00 36.91 19.57
CA ALA A 86 4.16 36.44 20.67
C ALA A 86 3.79 37.58 21.62
N ARG A 87 4.77 38.45 21.95
CA ARG A 87 4.53 39.65 22.80
C ARG A 87 3.59 40.66 22.15
N GLU A 88 3.75 40.93 20.87
CA GLU A 88 2.85 41.82 20.10
C GLU A 88 1.40 41.32 20.13
N ARG A 89 1.22 39.99 20.21
CA ARG A 89 -0.10 39.36 20.32
C ARG A 89 -0.62 39.23 21.76
N GLY A 90 0.13 39.77 22.74
CA GLY A 90 -0.29 39.83 24.13
C GLY A 90 0.07 38.62 24.97
N PHE A 91 0.98 37.73 24.50
CA PHE A 91 1.51 36.64 25.27
C PHE A 91 2.74 37.12 26.05
N GLU A 92 2.62 37.20 27.37
CA GLU A 92 3.72 37.67 28.21
C GLU A 92 4.83 36.60 28.39
N ARG A 93 4.46 35.32 28.25
CA ARG A 93 5.36 34.21 28.54
C ARG A 93 5.21 33.11 27.50
N VAL A 94 6.33 32.57 27.04
CA VAL A 94 6.35 31.59 25.97
C VAL A 94 7.21 30.35 26.31
N ILE A 95 6.81 29.20 25.79
CA ILE A 95 7.59 27.97 25.78
C ILE A 95 8.14 27.82 24.36
N LEU A 96 9.48 27.77 24.26
CA LEU A 96 10.18 27.57 22.99
C LEU A 96 10.36 26.10 22.73
N VAL A 97 9.95 25.61 21.58
CA VAL A 97 10.05 24.20 21.16
C VAL A 97 10.88 24.11 19.90
N GLU A 98 11.99 23.39 19.96
CA GLU A 98 12.70 22.90 18.79
C GLU A 98 12.28 21.46 18.49
N PRO A 99 11.43 21.20 17.50
CA PRO A 99 10.97 19.85 17.22
C PRO A 99 12.11 18.98 16.71
N ARG A 100 12.33 17.84 17.37
CA ARG A 100 13.31 16.85 16.96
C ARG A 100 12.63 15.50 16.73
N PRO A 101 13.14 14.69 15.81
CA PRO A 101 12.70 13.31 15.70
C PRO A 101 12.87 12.60 17.04
N ASN A 102 11.88 11.80 17.44
CA ASN A 102 11.89 11.00 18.68
C ASN A 102 11.97 11.78 20.02
N GLU A 103 11.68 13.08 20.00
CA GLU A 103 11.51 13.86 21.22
C GLU A 103 10.04 14.24 21.42
N VAL A 104 9.56 14.06 22.64
CA VAL A 104 8.23 14.50 23.08
C VAL A 104 8.39 15.64 24.06
N VAL A 105 7.65 16.71 23.83
CA VAL A 105 7.66 17.89 24.69
C VAL A 105 6.88 17.60 25.98
N ASP A 106 7.52 17.81 27.13
CA ASP A 106 6.86 17.85 28.45
C ASP A 106 6.34 19.27 28.72
N TYR A 107 5.13 19.55 28.20
CA TYR A 107 4.50 20.86 28.38
C TYR A 107 4.21 21.18 29.85
N GLU A 108 3.85 20.19 30.68
CA GLU A 108 3.57 20.41 32.07
C GLU A 108 4.85 20.75 32.88
N GLY A 109 5.95 20.04 32.62
CA GLY A 109 7.26 20.34 33.21
C GLY A 109 7.78 21.71 32.76
N SER A 110 7.66 22.02 31.45
CA SER A 110 8.04 23.32 30.88
C SER A 110 7.24 24.49 31.47
N ARG A 111 5.95 24.30 31.70
CA ARG A 111 5.08 25.27 32.36
C ARG A 111 5.46 25.50 33.82
N ARG A 112 5.78 24.43 34.53
CA ARG A 112 6.26 24.53 35.93
C ARG A 112 7.60 25.28 36.01
N GLU A 113 8.50 25.03 35.07
CA GLU A 113 9.78 25.75 34.99
C GLU A 113 9.56 27.24 34.68
N LEU A 114 8.71 27.55 33.70
CA LEU A 114 8.32 28.90 33.41
C LEU A 114 7.69 29.60 34.61
N ALA A 115 6.86 28.91 35.39
CA ALA A 115 6.24 29.44 36.59
C ALA A 115 7.26 29.70 37.74
N SER A 116 8.30 28.88 37.81
CA SER A 116 9.36 28.99 38.82
C SER A 116 10.36 30.12 38.56
N ASN A 117 10.39 30.66 37.36
CA ASN A 117 11.31 31.70 36.92
C ASN A 117 10.56 32.99 36.51
N PRO A 118 10.02 33.77 37.44
CA PRO A 118 9.17 34.93 37.14
C PRO A 118 9.89 36.06 36.38
N GLY A 119 11.21 36.05 36.31
CA GLY A 119 12.01 37.01 35.55
C GLY A 119 12.38 36.57 34.10
N GLN A 120 11.92 35.39 33.67
CA GLN A 120 12.14 34.89 32.32
C GLN A 120 10.84 34.94 31.52
N ASP A 121 10.88 35.55 30.36
CA ASP A 121 9.71 35.65 29.47
C ASP A 121 9.59 34.45 28.53
N ALA A 122 10.68 33.68 28.38
CA ALA A 122 10.75 32.49 27.55
C ALA A 122 11.57 31.40 28.25
N VAL A 123 11.15 30.13 28.13
CA VAL A 123 11.91 28.95 28.53
C VAL A 123 11.98 27.98 27.36
N GLN A 124 13.10 27.28 27.24
CA GLN A 124 13.21 26.14 26.34
C GLN A 124 12.32 25.00 26.85
N ALA A 125 11.61 24.37 25.96
CA ALA A 125 10.77 23.25 26.32
C ALA A 125 11.61 22.09 26.87
N ARG A 126 11.13 21.51 27.95
CA ARG A 126 11.66 20.22 28.40
C ARG A 126 11.21 19.15 27.42
N THR A 127 12.15 18.39 26.94
CA THR A 127 11.87 17.25 26.07
C THR A 127 12.25 15.97 26.80
N THR A 128 11.48 14.92 26.57
CA THR A 128 11.83 13.56 26.95
C THR A 128 12.09 12.81 25.65
N THR A 129 13.26 12.20 25.53
CA THR A 129 13.47 11.26 24.42
C THR A 129 12.51 10.12 24.65
N VAL A 130 11.57 9.95 23.78
CA VAL A 130 10.89 8.67 23.67
C VAL A 130 11.98 7.79 23.09
N ASP A 131 12.41 6.79 23.83
CA ASP A 131 13.16 5.68 23.24
C ASP A 131 12.40 5.37 21.97
N ALA A 132 13.09 5.41 20.82
CA ALA A 132 12.45 5.26 19.53
C ALA A 132 11.52 4.06 19.68
N VAL A 133 10.21 4.30 19.69
CA VAL A 133 9.26 3.21 19.64
C VAL A 133 9.62 2.56 18.33
N GLU A 134 10.25 1.40 18.41
CA GLU A 134 10.56 0.65 17.20
C GLU A 134 9.24 0.59 16.43
N PRO A 135 9.26 0.89 15.12
CA PRO A 135 8.03 0.97 14.36
C PRO A 135 7.26 -0.35 14.55
N ALA A 136 5.99 -0.25 14.93
CA ALA A 136 5.17 -1.42 15.20
C ALA A 136 5.10 -2.30 13.94
N VAL A 137 5.65 -3.50 14.04
CA VAL A 137 5.63 -4.52 13.00
C VAL A 137 4.53 -5.52 13.29
N VAL A 138 3.54 -5.61 12.41
CA VAL A 138 2.43 -6.56 12.52
C VAL A 138 2.57 -7.61 11.43
N ALA A 139 2.57 -8.88 11.80
CA ALA A 139 2.43 -9.97 10.84
C ALA A 139 0.94 -10.29 10.64
N VAL A 140 0.55 -10.49 9.39
CA VAL A 140 -0.78 -10.94 9.01
C VAL A 140 -0.67 -12.29 8.32
N ILE A 141 -1.40 -13.28 8.84
CA ILE A 141 -1.39 -14.66 8.36
C ILE A 141 -2.82 -15.06 7.97
N PRO A 142 -3.19 -15.01 6.68
CA PRO A 142 -4.42 -15.63 6.22
C PRO A 142 -4.35 -17.14 6.42
N ALA A 143 -5.41 -17.74 6.98
CA ALA A 143 -5.47 -19.17 7.26
C ALA A 143 -6.83 -19.76 6.89
N TYR A 144 -6.83 -20.98 6.33
CA TYR A 144 -8.04 -21.76 6.09
C TYR A 144 -7.74 -23.26 6.17
N ASN A 145 -8.19 -23.92 7.23
CA ASN A 145 -7.90 -25.31 7.56
C ASN A 145 -6.39 -25.62 7.65
N GLU A 146 -5.70 -24.85 8.48
CA GLU A 146 -4.23 -24.93 8.68
C GLU A 146 -3.87 -25.36 10.12
N ALA A 147 -4.73 -26.14 10.78
CA ALA A 147 -4.53 -26.57 12.18
C ALA A 147 -3.20 -27.27 12.42
N ASP A 148 -2.66 -27.97 11.41
CA ASP A 148 -1.41 -28.72 11.52
C ASP A 148 -0.16 -27.82 11.46
N THR A 149 -0.23 -26.65 10.84
CA THR A 149 0.94 -25.79 10.52
C THR A 149 0.92 -24.47 11.29
N ILE A 150 -0.26 -23.92 11.53
CA ILE A 150 -0.44 -22.53 12.01
C ILE A 150 0.29 -22.25 13.34
N ALA A 151 0.35 -23.21 14.27
CA ALA A 151 1.05 -23.01 15.55
C ALA A 151 2.55 -22.72 15.35
N GLY A 152 3.18 -23.49 14.46
CA GLY A 152 4.59 -23.31 14.14
C GLY A 152 4.87 -21.98 13.45
N VAL A 153 4.03 -21.63 12.47
CA VAL A 153 4.13 -20.35 11.74
C VAL A 153 3.99 -19.17 12.70
N VAL A 154 2.98 -19.17 13.56
CA VAL A 154 2.76 -18.11 14.56
C VAL A 154 3.96 -17.99 15.51
N ALA A 155 4.42 -19.12 16.08
CA ALA A 155 5.50 -19.11 17.06
C ALA A 155 6.85 -18.67 16.47
N GLU A 156 7.14 -19.02 15.21
CA GLU A 156 8.34 -18.56 14.52
C GLU A 156 8.24 -17.10 14.12
N THR A 157 7.12 -16.66 13.58
CA THR A 157 6.86 -15.27 13.16
C THR A 157 6.93 -14.30 14.34
N ALA A 158 6.39 -14.66 15.50
CA ALA A 158 6.39 -13.84 16.72
C ALA A 158 7.78 -13.46 17.24
N ARG A 159 8.85 -14.09 16.74
CA ARG A 159 10.23 -13.71 17.09
C ARG A 159 10.72 -12.44 16.39
N TYR A 160 10.05 -12.03 15.31
CA TYR A 160 10.50 -10.98 14.41
C TYR A 160 9.54 -9.80 14.30
N VAL A 161 8.36 -9.90 14.93
CA VAL A 161 7.29 -8.89 14.87
C VAL A 161 6.73 -8.59 16.25
N ASP A 162 6.08 -7.44 16.41
CA ASP A 162 5.48 -7.04 17.69
C ASP A 162 4.13 -7.72 17.94
N GLU A 163 3.38 -8.01 16.85
CA GLU A 163 2.08 -8.67 16.95
C GLU A 163 1.85 -9.59 15.74
N VAL A 164 1.21 -10.73 15.99
CA VAL A 164 0.78 -11.68 14.96
C VAL A 164 -0.73 -11.70 14.92
N VAL A 165 -1.29 -11.38 13.75
CA VAL A 165 -2.72 -11.45 13.47
C VAL A 165 -2.98 -12.60 12.49
N VAL A 166 -3.73 -13.59 12.92
CA VAL A 166 -4.24 -14.65 12.04
C VAL A 166 -5.66 -14.26 11.59
N VAL A 167 -5.89 -14.24 10.29
CA VAL A 167 -7.22 -14.06 9.72
C VAL A 167 -7.73 -15.42 9.25
N ASP A 168 -8.60 -16.01 10.04
CA ASP A 168 -9.24 -17.29 9.72
C ASP A 168 -10.39 -17.09 8.75
N ASP A 169 -10.30 -17.69 7.58
CA ASP A 169 -11.33 -17.56 6.54
C ASP A 169 -12.43 -18.64 6.65
N GLY A 170 -12.94 -18.82 7.87
CA GLY A 170 -14.04 -19.75 8.15
C GLY A 170 -13.62 -21.21 8.13
N SER A 171 -12.53 -21.55 8.80
CA SER A 171 -12.03 -22.94 8.92
C SER A 171 -13.06 -23.87 9.56
N GLY A 172 -13.04 -25.10 9.08
CA GLY A 172 -13.86 -26.18 9.63
C GLY A 172 -13.13 -27.08 10.64
N ASP A 173 -11.83 -26.87 10.82
CA ASP A 173 -10.95 -27.59 11.73
C ASP A 173 -10.60 -26.75 12.98
N ASP A 174 -9.57 -27.14 13.73
CA ASP A 174 -9.19 -26.46 14.97
C ASP A 174 -8.20 -25.29 14.77
N THR A 175 -8.04 -24.77 13.54
CA THR A 175 -7.11 -23.70 13.17
C THR A 175 -7.20 -22.49 14.13
N VAL A 176 -8.40 -22.03 14.42
CA VAL A 176 -8.65 -20.85 15.27
C VAL A 176 -8.11 -21.03 16.69
N ASN A 177 -8.41 -22.17 17.32
CA ASN A 177 -7.95 -22.42 18.68
C ASN A 177 -6.43 -22.62 18.74
N VAL A 178 -5.90 -23.36 17.78
CA VAL A 178 -4.46 -23.59 17.66
C VAL A 178 -3.68 -22.29 17.47
N ALA A 179 -4.18 -21.37 16.63
CA ALA A 179 -3.57 -20.05 16.44
C ALA A 179 -3.60 -19.19 17.71
N ARG A 180 -4.73 -19.20 18.44
CA ARG A 180 -4.86 -18.48 19.73
C ARG A 180 -3.92 -19.05 20.79
N ASP A 181 -3.85 -20.36 20.92
CA ASP A 181 -2.99 -21.03 21.89
C ASP A 181 -1.50 -20.77 21.57
N ALA A 182 -1.16 -20.55 20.30
CA ALA A 182 0.18 -20.13 19.86
C ALA A 182 0.49 -18.64 20.13
N GLY A 183 -0.51 -17.85 20.55
CA GLY A 183 -0.34 -16.45 20.94
C GLY A 183 -0.75 -15.42 19.89
N ALA A 184 -1.40 -15.82 18.79
CA ALA A 184 -1.89 -14.89 17.80
C ALA A 184 -3.20 -14.20 18.22
N ALA A 185 -3.39 -12.94 17.80
CA ALA A 185 -4.71 -12.34 17.71
C ALA A 185 -5.45 -12.96 16.52
N VAL A 186 -6.68 -13.47 16.73
CA VAL A 186 -7.41 -14.15 15.66
C VAL A 186 -8.67 -13.37 15.29
N VAL A 187 -8.79 -13.06 14.00
CA VAL A 187 -10.00 -12.50 13.36
C VAL A 187 -10.66 -13.62 12.56
N GLU A 188 -11.92 -13.90 12.84
CA GLU A 188 -12.64 -15.00 12.22
C GLU A 188 -13.69 -14.50 11.23
N HIS A 189 -13.72 -15.08 10.03
CA HIS A 189 -14.86 -14.95 9.11
C HIS A 189 -15.91 -16.02 9.42
N GLU A 190 -17.19 -15.67 9.35
CA GLU A 190 -18.28 -16.62 9.58
C GLU A 190 -18.30 -17.78 8.55
N THR A 191 -17.81 -17.53 7.35
CA THR A 191 -17.72 -18.48 6.24
C THR A 191 -16.51 -18.16 5.38
N ASN A 192 -16.04 -19.14 4.61
CA ASN A 192 -14.98 -18.93 3.65
C ASN A 192 -15.39 -17.89 2.60
N GLN A 193 -14.69 -16.74 2.58
CA GLN A 193 -14.87 -15.62 1.66
C GLN A 193 -13.77 -15.56 0.60
N GLY A 194 -12.71 -16.33 0.77
CA GLY A 194 -11.55 -16.43 -0.10
C GLY A 194 -10.31 -15.68 0.39
N TYR A 195 -9.16 -16.11 -0.07
CA TYR A 195 -7.85 -15.60 0.31
C TYR A 195 -7.76 -14.06 0.30
N GLY A 196 -8.24 -13.43 -0.76
CA GLY A 196 -8.19 -11.98 -0.88
C GLY A 196 -9.08 -11.26 0.13
N ALA A 197 -10.19 -11.87 0.57
CA ALA A 197 -11.02 -11.33 1.64
C ALA A 197 -10.26 -11.36 2.97
N ALA A 198 -9.55 -12.47 3.27
CA ALA A 198 -8.70 -12.56 4.46
C ALA A 198 -7.55 -11.55 4.42
N VAL A 199 -6.90 -11.37 3.27
CA VAL A 199 -5.85 -10.34 3.08
C VAL A 199 -6.40 -8.93 3.30
N LYS A 200 -7.59 -8.59 2.78
CA LYS A 200 -8.24 -7.29 3.03
C LYS A 200 -8.54 -7.06 4.52
N THR A 201 -9.04 -8.08 5.18
CA THR A 201 -9.26 -8.03 6.63
C THR A 201 -7.94 -7.79 7.36
N GLY A 202 -6.86 -8.45 6.94
CA GLY A 202 -5.53 -8.25 7.48
C GLY A 202 -5.00 -6.82 7.32
N PHE A 203 -5.17 -6.19 6.16
CA PHE A 203 -4.80 -4.77 5.97
C PHE A 203 -5.59 -3.85 6.89
N ARG A 204 -6.90 -4.09 7.07
CA ARG A 204 -7.74 -3.29 7.97
C ARG A 204 -7.32 -3.45 9.44
N GLU A 205 -6.94 -4.66 9.85
CA GLU A 205 -6.44 -4.89 11.20
C GLU A 205 -5.07 -4.25 11.44
N ALA A 206 -4.14 -4.34 10.48
CA ALA A 206 -2.85 -3.65 10.56
C ALA A 206 -3.02 -2.12 10.64
N ASP A 207 -3.94 -1.55 9.87
CA ASP A 207 -4.28 -0.12 9.92
C ASP A 207 -4.91 0.25 11.28
N ARG A 208 -5.83 -0.57 11.81
CA ARG A 208 -6.45 -0.39 13.13
C ARG A 208 -5.41 -0.40 14.27
N LEU A 209 -4.40 -1.24 14.14
CA LEU A 209 -3.26 -1.33 15.07
C LEU A 209 -2.24 -0.21 14.89
N ASN A 210 -2.42 0.66 13.89
CA ASN A 210 -1.48 1.70 13.48
C ASN A 210 -0.07 1.14 13.20
N ALA A 211 -0.01 0.01 12.51
CA ALA A 211 1.25 -0.61 12.12
C ALA A 211 2.07 0.31 11.23
N ASP A 212 3.37 0.45 11.55
CA ASP A 212 4.32 1.13 10.68
C ASP A 212 4.78 0.21 9.55
N HIS A 213 4.84 -1.09 9.85
CA HIS A 213 5.15 -2.15 8.90
C HIS A 213 4.18 -3.33 9.07
N MET A 214 3.74 -3.89 7.97
CA MET A 214 2.97 -5.14 7.96
C MET A 214 3.72 -6.17 7.14
N VAL A 215 3.84 -7.39 7.66
CA VAL A 215 4.36 -8.54 6.94
C VAL A 215 3.22 -9.52 6.69
N LEU A 216 2.95 -9.81 5.42
CA LEU A 216 1.99 -10.83 5.00
C LEU A 216 2.74 -12.12 4.71
N LEU A 217 2.29 -13.25 5.24
CA LEU A 217 2.81 -14.58 4.94
C LEU A 217 1.70 -15.62 5.08
N ASP A 218 1.79 -16.72 4.33
CA ASP A 218 0.77 -17.76 4.30
C ASP A 218 0.86 -18.69 5.53
N GLY A 219 -0.27 -19.24 5.98
CA GLY A 219 -0.35 -20.12 7.17
C GLY A 219 0.14 -21.57 6.95
N ASP A 220 0.50 -21.93 5.72
CA ASP A 220 0.91 -23.28 5.31
C ASP A 220 2.37 -23.66 5.68
N GLY A 221 3.14 -22.72 6.23
CA GLY A 221 4.52 -22.93 6.67
C GLY A 221 5.55 -23.01 5.53
N GLN A 222 5.17 -22.68 4.29
CA GLN A 222 6.11 -22.70 3.16
C GLN A 222 7.11 -21.53 3.20
N HIS A 223 6.73 -20.39 3.78
CA HIS A 223 7.61 -19.23 3.94
C HIS A 223 8.46 -19.33 5.19
N ASP A 224 9.72 -18.90 5.10
CA ASP A 224 10.62 -18.86 6.24
C ASP A 224 10.56 -17.50 6.97
N PRO A 225 9.99 -17.42 8.20
CA PRO A 225 9.93 -16.19 8.95
C PRO A 225 11.30 -15.57 9.29
N GLU A 226 12.40 -16.34 9.23
CA GLU A 226 13.75 -15.81 9.40
C GLU A 226 14.13 -14.75 8.37
N SER A 227 13.43 -14.71 7.23
CA SER A 227 13.62 -13.69 6.19
C SER A 227 12.88 -12.36 6.48
N ILE A 228 12.03 -12.27 7.50
CA ILE A 228 11.30 -11.03 7.85
C ILE A 228 12.25 -9.85 8.08
N PRO A 229 13.34 -9.96 8.85
CA PRO A 229 14.29 -8.88 9.04
C PRO A 229 14.88 -8.34 7.74
N ASP A 230 15.15 -9.19 6.76
CA ASP A 230 15.72 -8.80 5.47
C ASP A 230 14.71 -7.99 4.63
N LEU A 231 13.42 -8.42 4.61
CA LEU A 231 12.36 -7.65 3.96
C LEU A 231 12.23 -6.25 4.57
N LEU A 232 12.21 -6.17 5.90
CA LEU A 232 12.08 -4.91 6.63
C LEU A 232 13.33 -4.01 6.48
N ALA A 233 14.53 -4.61 6.40
CA ALA A 233 15.77 -3.88 6.15
C ALA A 233 15.72 -3.18 4.77
N VAL A 234 15.42 -3.92 3.71
CA VAL A 234 15.28 -3.36 2.36
C VAL A 234 14.16 -2.32 2.29
N GLN A 235 13.04 -2.54 3.00
CA GLN A 235 11.96 -1.58 3.05
C GLN A 235 12.40 -0.23 3.62
N ARG A 236 13.19 -0.26 4.70
CA ARG A 236 13.69 0.95 5.37
C ARG A 236 14.83 1.60 4.60
N GLU A 237 15.78 0.82 4.09
CA GLU A 237 16.98 1.32 3.41
C GLU A 237 16.67 1.95 2.03
N GLU A 238 15.69 1.39 1.31
CA GLU A 238 15.34 1.82 -0.04
C GLU A 238 14.02 2.61 -0.08
N ASP A 239 13.45 2.98 1.06
CA ASP A 239 12.16 3.69 1.18
C ASP A 239 11.07 3.02 0.34
N ALA A 240 11.01 1.69 0.43
CA ALA A 240 10.11 0.88 -0.37
C ALA A 240 8.75 0.75 0.31
N HIS A 241 7.68 1.01 -0.46
CA HIS A 241 6.30 0.85 0.04
C HIS A 241 5.92 -0.62 0.15
N ILE A 242 6.43 -1.45 -0.76
CA ILE A 242 6.18 -2.90 -0.80
C ILE A 242 7.50 -3.63 -1.06
N VAL A 243 7.80 -4.63 -0.25
CA VAL A 243 8.92 -5.55 -0.49
C VAL A 243 8.37 -6.97 -0.64
N ILE A 244 8.77 -7.66 -1.70
CA ILE A 244 8.33 -9.01 -2.03
C ILE A 244 9.46 -9.98 -1.73
N GLY A 245 9.19 -11.00 -0.91
CA GLY A 245 10.06 -12.16 -0.79
C GLY A 245 9.97 -13.01 -2.05
N SER A 246 10.99 -12.94 -2.89
CA SER A 246 10.99 -13.48 -4.25
C SER A 246 11.85 -14.73 -4.34
N ARG A 247 11.33 -15.73 -5.04
CA ARG A 247 12.03 -16.99 -5.34
C ARG A 247 12.99 -16.89 -6.51
N TYR A 248 13.05 -15.74 -7.20
CA TYR A 248 13.68 -15.60 -8.52
C TYR A 248 14.73 -14.51 -8.64
N VAL A 249 14.95 -13.69 -7.64
CA VAL A 249 15.85 -12.52 -7.72
C VAL A 249 17.31 -12.93 -7.93
N ASP A 250 17.81 -13.92 -7.21
CA ASP A 250 19.23 -14.31 -7.26
C ASP A 250 19.53 -15.41 -8.27
N GLY A 251 18.57 -15.78 -9.12
CA GLY A 251 18.75 -16.84 -10.10
C GLY A 251 18.97 -18.23 -9.48
N THR A 252 18.74 -18.37 -8.18
CA THR A 252 18.79 -19.67 -7.49
C THR A 252 17.74 -20.58 -8.10
N PRO A 253 18.08 -21.81 -8.51
CA PRO A 253 17.09 -22.71 -9.05
C PRO A 253 16.03 -23.01 -7.99
N SER A 254 14.80 -22.52 -8.18
CA SER A 254 13.67 -22.92 -7.35
C SER A 254 13.57 -24.44 -7.28
N THR A 255 13.39 -24.99 -6.10
CA THR A 255 13.16 -26.42 -5.88
C THR A 255 11.80 -26.88 -6.40
N ALA A 256 10.96 -25.94 -6.88
CA ALA A 256 9.67 -26.22 -7.45
C ALA A 256 9.73 -27.12 -8.71
N PRO A 257 8.77 -28.03 -8.92
CA PRO A 257 8.66 -28.84 -10.12
C PRO A 257 8.67 -28.02 -11.41
N ALA A 258 9.27 -28.56 -12.48
CA ALA A 258 9.48 -27.83 -13.74
C ALA A 258 8.19 -27.24 -14.33
N TYR A 259 7.06 -27.94 -14.24
CA TYR A 259 5.76 -27.43 -14.74
C TYR A 259 5.27 -26.22 -13.95
N ARG A 260 5.50 -26.14 -12.64
CA ARG A 260 5.18 -24.96 -11.81
C ARG A 260 6.04 -23.76 -12.20
N ARG A 261 7.36 -23.99 -12.40
CA ARG A 261 8.27 -22.91 -12.84
C ARG A 261 7.86 -22.33 -14.19
N VAL A 262 7.48 -23.16 -15.14
CA VAL A 262 6.99 -22.71 -16.46
C VAL A 262 5.67 -21.94 -16.30
N GLY A 263 4.72 -22.47 -15.51
CA GLY A 263 3.43 -21.80 -15.26
C GLY A 263 3.59 -20.44 -14.62
N LEU A 264 4.40 -20.34 -13.56
CA LEU A 264 4.72 -19.08 -12.90
C LEU A 264 5.43 -18.09 -13.83
N GLY A 265 6.38 -18.59 -14.64
CA GLY A 265 7.05 -17.76 -15.64
C GLY A 265 6.08 -17.15 -16.67
N VAL A 266 5.07 -17.91 -17.10
CA VAL A 266 4.03 -17.42 -18.02
C VAL A 266 3.18 -16.34 -17.33
N VAL A 267 2.73 -16.56 -16.08
CA VAL A 267 1.94 -15.59 -15.32
C VAL A 267 2.73 -14.31 -15.06
N ASN A 268 3.99 -14.42 -14.61
CA ASN A 268 4.87 -13.29 -14.38
C ASN A 268 5.10 -12.47 -15.66
N ALA A 269 5.36 -13.15 -16.78
CA ALA A 269 5.54 -12.50 -18.07
C ALA A 269 4.25 -11.78 -18.53
N ALA A 270 3.09 -12.44 -18.36
CA ALA A 270 1.80 -11.88 -18.72
C ALA A 270 1.46 -10.64 -17.88
N LEU A 271 1.68 -10.68 -16.57
CA LEU A 271 1.44 -9.53 -15.70
C LEU A 271 2.37 -8.36 -16.06
N ASN A 272 3.68 -8.58 -16.13
CA ASN A 272 4.62 -7.52 -16.49
C ASN A 272 4.34 -6.92 -17.89
N ALA A 273 3.89 -7.76 -18.83
CA ALA A 273 3.45 -7.27 -20.13
C ALA A 273 2.16 -6.44 -20.04
N SER A 274 1.20 -6.85 -19.21
CA SER A 274 -0.05 -6.12 -19.01
C SER A 274 0.16 -4.76 -18.35
N ILE A 275 1.01 -4.68 -17.33
CA ILE A 275 1.40 -3.41 -16.68
C ILE A 275 1.98 -2.46 -17.73
N ARG A 276 2.92 -2.93 -18.54
CA ARG A 276 3.51 -2.13 -19.62
C ARG A 276 2.49 -1.68 -20.67
N VAL A 277 1.55 -2.56 -21.02
CA VAL A 277 0.44 -2.22 -21.95
C VAL A 277 -0.48 -1.15 -21.35
N LEU A 278 -0.58 -1.09 -20.03
CA LEU A 278 -1.35 -0.08 -19.29
C LEU A 278 -0.54 1.19 -18.97
N ASP A 279 0.62 1.36 -19.61
CA ASP A 279 1.55 2.48 -19.45
C ASP A 279 2.23 2.51 -18.07
N GLY A 280 2.29 1.38 -17.36
CA GLY A 280 3.00 1.24 -16.09
C GLY A 280 4.46 0.81 -16.26
N ASP A 281 5.28 1.12 -15.27
CA ASP A 281 6.72 0.85 -15.26
C ASP A 281 7.13 -0.27 -14.29
N LEU A 282 6.22 -0.70 -13.42
CA LEU A 282 6.49 -1.73 -12.42
C LEU A 282 6.92 -3.05 -13.07
N ARG A 283 7.97 -3.65 -12.54
CA ARG A 283 8.45 -4.99 -12.93
C ARG A 283 8.72 -5.82 -11.69
N VAL A 284 8.16 -7.01 -11.68
CA VAL A 284 8.28 -7.96 -10.57
C VAL A 284 8.65 -9.32 -11.13
N ALA A 285 9.65 -9.96 -10.53
CA ALA A 285 10.09 -11.32 -10.90
C ALA A 285 9.18 -12.39 -10.30
N ASP A 286 8.65 -12.17 -9.09
CA ASP A 286 7.74 -13.10 -8.41
C ASP A 286 6.40 -12.43 -8.06
N THR A 287 5.48 -12.44 -9.01
CA THR A 287 4.16 -11.80 -8.86
C THR A 287 3.21 -12.59 -7.94
N GLN A 288 3.53 -13.86 -7.67
CA GLN A 288 2.65 -14.78 -6.93
C GLN A 288 3.14 -15.10 -5.52
N SER A 289 4.25 -14.48 -5.06
CA SER A 289 4.66 -14.66 -3.67
C SER A 289 3.63 -14.05 -2.72
N GLY A 290 3.18 -14.83 -1.72
CA GLY A 290 2.36 -14.38 -0.60
C GLY A 290 3.19 -13.66 0.48
N PHE A 291 4.51 -13.81 0.46
CA PHE A 291 5.40 -13.24 1.44
C PHE A 291 5.82 -11.82 1.06
N ARG A 292 5.26 -10.83 1.74
CA ARG A 292 5.44 -9.40 1.40
C ARG A 292 5.48 -8.54 2.65
N ALA A 293 6.30 -7.48 2.62
CA ALA A 293 6.24 -6.41 3.61
C ALA A 293 5.62 -5.14 3.00
N PHE A 294 4.85 -4.41 3.81
CA PHE A 294 4.13 -3.19 3.44
C PHE A 294 4.45 -2.10 4.45
N ASP A 295 4.70 -0.87 4.00
CA ASP A 295 4.86 0.29 4.87
C ASP A 295 3.49 0.87 5.29
N ALA A 296 3.49 1.82 6.22
CA ALA A 296 2.27 2.45 6.73
C ALA A 296 1.43 3.13 5.63
N ARG A 297 2.05 3.63 4.55
CA ARG A 297 1.34 4.24 3.43
C ARG A 297 0.61 3.20 2.59
N ALA A 298 1.29 2.09 2.28
CA ALA A 298 0.69 0.97 1.56
C ALA A 298 -0.42 0.30 2.38
N ILE A 299 -0.20 0.10 3.69
CA ILE A 299 -1.22 -0.46 4.61
C ILE A 299 -2.50 0.37 4.54
N ARG A 300 -2.42 1.68 4.80
CA ARG A 300 -3.59 2.57 4.78
C ARG A 300 -4.31 2.60 3.43
N ALA A 301 -3.55 2.68 2.34
CA ALA A 301 -4.12 2.73 1.00
C ALA A 301 -4.86 1.44 0.64
N LEU A 302 -4.28 0.27 0.98
CA LEU A 302 -4.86 -1.04 0.69
C LEU A 302 -6.01 -1.38 1.65
N ALA A 303 -5.96 -0.96 2.91
CA ALA A 303 -7.05 -1.09 3.88
C ALA A 303 -8.32 -0.34 3.45
N ALA A 304 -8.16 0.82 2.80
CA ALA A 304 -9.25 1.64 2.30
C ALA A 304 -9.81 1.18 0.93
N ASP A 305 -9.17 0.23 0.26
CA ASP A 305 -9.57 -0.22 -1.08
C ASP A 305 -10.42 -1.49 -1.05
N ASP A 306 -11.75 -1.33 -1.11
CA ASP A 306 -12.70 -2.44 -1.19
C ASP A 306 -12.69 -3.18 -2.53
N SER A 307 -12.03 -2.64 -3.55
CA SER A 307 -12.05 -3.20 -4.90
C SER A 307 -11.02 -4.30 -5.15
N ILE A 308 -10.20 -4.67 -4.14
CA ILE A 308 -9.36 -5.86 -4.17
C ILE A 308 -10.24 -7.10 -4.23
N HIS A 309 -9.91 -8.03 -5.10
CA HIS A 309 -10.71 -9.25 -5.29
C HIS A 309 -10.62 -10.20 -4.09
N ASP A 310 -11.72 -10.88 -3.75
CA ASP A 310 -11.80 -11.77 -2.59
C ASP A 310 -11.01 -13.08 -2.74
N GLY A 311 -10.70 -13.50 -3.96
CA GLY A 311 -9.98 -14.76 -4.24
C GLY A 311 -8.47 -14.58 -4.43
N MET A 312 -7.81 -15.62 -4.93
CA MET A 312 -6.36 -15.70 -5.18
C MET A 312 -5.79 -14.63 -6.12
N GLY A 313 -6.65 -13.89 -6.82
CA GLY A 313 -6.24 -12.74 -7.64
C GLY A 313 -5.81 -11.51 -6.85
N ALA A 314 -6.02 -11.46 -5.54
CA ALA A 314 -5.65 -10.33 -4.69
C ALA A 314 -4.18 -9.93 -4.82
N SER A 315 -3.28 -10.92 -4.94
CA SER A 315 -1.84 -10.68 -5.14
C SER A 315 -1.52 -9.87 -6.40
N LEU A 316 -2.28 -10.10 -7.49
CA LEU A 316 -2.15 -9.32 -8.74
C LEU A 316 -2.76 -7.93 -8.58
N ASP A 317 -3.91 -7.85 -7.91
CA ASP A 317 -4.61 -6.59 -7.67
C ASP A 317 -3.75 -5.62 -6.85
N VAL A 318 -3.03 -6.10 -5.84
CA VAL A 318 -2.07 -5.30 -5.06
C VAL A 318 -0.97 -4.72 -5.97
N LEU A 319 -0.43 -5.50 -6.91
CA LEU A 319 0.61 -5.03 -7.84
C LEU A 319 0.08 -4.00 -8.85
N TYR A 320 -1.13 -4.18 -9.37
CA TYR A 320 -1.77 -3.17 -10.22
C TYR A 320 -2.02 -1.85 -9.49
N ARG A 321 -2.32 -1.91 -8.19
CA ARG A 321 -2.50 -0.71 -7.37
C ARG A 321 -1.16 -0.07 -7.03
N ALA A 322 -0.16 -0.87 -6.72
CA ALA A 322 1.20 -0.39 -6.50
C ALA A 322 1.69 0.44 -7.69
N ASP A 323 1.52 -0.09 -8.91
CA ASP A 323 1.84 0.63 -10.15
C ASP A 323 1.00 1.91 -10.31
N ARG A 324 -0.32 1.82 -10.08
CA ARG A 324 -1.24 2.96 -10.23
C ARG A 324 -1.00 4.08 -9.22
N TRP A 325 -0.57 3.74 -8.00
CA TRP A 325 -0.33 4.70 -6.92
C TRP A 325 1.13 5.13 -6.81
N ASP A 326 1.94 4.73 -7.79
CA ASP A 326 3.38 5.02 -7.85
C ASP A 326 4.12 4.57 -6.59
N PHE A 327 3.80 3.35 -6.13
CA PHE A 327 4.48 2.74 -4.99
C PHE A 327 5.82 2.15 -5.42
N THR A 328 6.85 2.43 -4.64
CA THR A 328 8.15 1.78 -4.79
C THR A 328 8.04 0.32 -4.36
N VAL A 329 8.29 -0.60 -5.30
CA VAL A 329 8.29 -2.05 -5.04
C VAL A 329 9.72 -2.58 -5.18
N ARG A 330 10.13 -3.43 -4.24
CA ARG A 330 11.43 -4.12 -4.23
C ARG A 330 11.24 -5.60 -4.07
N GLU A 331 12.26 -6.36 -4.41
CA GLU A 331 12.28 -7.81 -4.23
C GLU A 331 13.54 -8.24 -3.48
N VAL A 332 13.36 -9.16 -2.54
CA VAL A 332 14.43 -9.78 -1.76
C VAL A 332 14.38 -11.27 -2.00
N SER A 333 15.52 -11.92 -2.14
CA SER A 333 15.59 -13.37 -2.27
C SER A 333 15.13 -14.04 -0.98
N THR A 334 14.17 -14.95 -1.09
CA THR A 334 13.70 -15.74 0.05
C THR A 334 13.57 -17.21 -0.34
N ASP A 335 13.90 -18.09 0.59
CA ASP A 335 13.71 -19.52 0.40
C ASP A 335 12.24 -19.91 0.68
N VAL A 336 11.72 -20.80 -0.14
CA VAL A 336 10.39 -21.41 0.06
C VAL A 336 10.58 -22.91 0.27
N ARG A 337 10.07 -23.40 1.39
CA ARG A 337 10.10 -24.83 1.74
C ARG A 337 8.96 -25.54 1.03
N TYR A 338 9.27 -26.50 0.18
CA TYR A 338 8.28 -27.35 -0.49
C TYR A 338 8.24 -28.72 0.19
N ASP A 339 7.89 -28.78 1.48
CA ASP A 339 7.77 -30.01 2.24
C ASP A 339 6.35 -30.56 2.13
N GLY A 340 6.06 -31.25 1.04
CA GLY A 340 4.80 -31.96 0.86
C GLY A 340 4.05 -31.65 -0.44
N ASP A 341 3.20 -32.59 -0.86
CA ASP A 341 2.49 -32.57 -2.16
C ASP A 341 1.10 -31.92 -2.08
N ASP A 342 0.75 -31.27 -0.96
CA ASP A 342 -0.57 -30.80 -0.66
C ASP A 342 -0.81 -29.33 -1.07
N SER A 343 -0.82 -29.07 -2.37
CA SER A 343 -1.44 -27.82 -2.85
C SER A 343 -2.95 -28.01 -2.95
N THR A 344 -3.71 -27.26 -2.18
CA THR A 344 -5.19 -27.27 -2.12
C THR A 344 -5.86 -26.94 -3.47
N HIS A 345 -5.12 -26.41 -4.44
CA HIS A 345 -5.65 -26.00 -5.75
C HIS A 345 -4.97 -26.70 -6.91
N HIS A 346 -5.78 -27.09 -7.92
CA HIS A 346 -5.27 -27.68 -9.16
C HIS A 346 -4.46 -26.63 -9.94
N PRO A 347 -3.14 -26.80 -10.16
CA PRO A 347 -2.24 -25.75 -10.68
C PRO A 347 -2.67 -25.15 -12.03
N LEU A 348 -3.26 -25.96 -12.93
CA LEU A 348 -3.70 -25.50 -14.24
C LEU A 348 -4.94 -24.61 -14.16
N ALA A 349 -5.91 -24.95 -13.30
CA ALA A 349 -7.11 -24.15 -13.11
C ALA A 349 -6.77 -22.77 -12.52
N HIS A 350 -5.87 -22.74 -11.54
CA HIS A 350 -5.38 -21.50 -10.94
C HIS A 350 -4.65 -20.61 -11.98
N GLY A 351 -3.73 -21.17 -12.77
CA GLY A 351 -3.04 -20.43 -13.81
C GLY A 351 -3.97 -19.82 -14.87
N ILE A 352 -5.00 -20.57 -15.28
CA ILE A 352 -6.02 -20.07 -16.24
C ILE A 352 -6.82 -18.91 -15.63
N ASP A 353 -7.23 -19.01 -14.37
CA ASP A 353 -7.97 -17.92 -13.68
C ASP A 353 -7.11 -16.64 -13.60
N LEU A 354 -5.84 -16.75 -13.24
CA LEU A 354 -4.91 -15.62 -13.21
C LEU A 354 -4.74 -14.96 -14.59
N LEU A 355 -4.54 -15.74 -15.63
CA LEU A 355 -4.44 -15.22 -17.00
C LEU A 355 -5.74 -14.56 -17.46
N ALA A 356 -6.89 -15.12 -17.10
CA ALA A 356 -8.19 -14.51 -17.41
C ALA A 356 -8.39 -13.17 -16.66
N ARG A 357 -7.85 -13.01 -15.46
CA ARG A 357 -7.87 -11.73 -14.72
C ARG A 357 -6.97 -10.71 -15.35
N ILE A 358 -5.73 -11.10 -15.69
CA ILE A 358 -4.80 -10.23 -16.41
C ILE A 358 -5.44 -9.74 -17.71
N SER A 359 -6.07 -10.64 -18.47
CA SER A 359 -6.76 -10.28 -19.70
C SER A 359 -7.90 -9.28 -19.45
N ARG A 360 -8.73 -9.48 -18.42
CA ARG A 360 -9.82 -8.55 -18.07
C ARG A 360 -9.31 -7.17 -17.64
N ALA A 361 -8.21 -7.11 -16.90
CA ALA A 361 -7.60 -5.84 -16.49
C ALA A 361 -7.14 -5.01 -17.71
N VAL A 362 -6.56 -5.67 -18.71
CA VAL A 362 -6.16 -5.02 -19.97
C VAL A 362 -7.39 -4.69 -20.84
N GLU A 363 -8.38 -5.60 -20.93
CA GLU A 363 -9.59 -5.40 -21.71
C GLU A 363 -10.36 -4.13 -21.28
N GLY A 364 -10.51 -3.91 -19.98
CA GLY A 364 -11.20 -2.73 -19.47
C GLY A 364 -10.53 -1.40 -19.83
N ARG A 365 -9.22 -1.38 -20.09
CA ARG A 365 -8.45 -0.16 -20.38
C ARG A 365 -7.96 -0.07 -21.83
N ARG A 366 -7.71 -1.21 -22.47
CA ARG A 366 -7.17 -1.31 -23.84
C ARG A 366 -7.90 -2.40 -24.63
N PRO A 367 -9.22 -2.29 -24.84
CA PRO A 367 -10.02 -3.33 -25.50
C PRO A 367 -9.56 -3.63 -26.93
N PHE A 368 -8.91 -2.67 -27.58
CA PHE A 368 -8.33 -2.89 -28.91
C PHE A 368 -7.22 -3.96 -28.91
N LEU A 369 -6.41 -4.05 -27.87
CA LEU A 369 -5.33 -5.03 -27.77
C LEU A 369 -5.85 -6.43 -27.45
N THR A 370 -6.90 -6.55 -26.66
CA THR A 370 -7.47 -7.84 -26.22
C THR A 370 -8.48 -8.42 -27.19
N LEU A 371 -9.24 -7.59 -27.88
CA LEU A 371 -10.26 -7.99 -28.84
C LEU A 371 -9.89 -7.69 -30.28
N GLY A 372 -9.32 -6.49 -30.53
CA GLY A 372 -9.02 -6.03 -31.87
C GLY A 372 -7.87 -6.80 -32.53
N VAL A 373 -6.73 -6.95 -31.84
CA VAL A 373 -5.56 -7.64 -32.40
C VAL A 373 -5.82 -9.14 -32.60
N PRO A 374 -6.28 -9.91 -31.58
CA PRO A 374 -6.62 -11.31 -31.75
C PRO A 374 -7.75 -11.52 -32.75
N GLY A 375 -8.79 -10.68 -32.69
CA GLY A 375 -9.91 -10.75 -33.65
C GLY A 375 -9.47 -10.56 -35.07
N SER A 376 -8.59 -9.58 -35.33
CA SER A 376 -8.03 -9.33 -36.68
C SER A 376 -7.14 -10.50 -37.13
N LEU A 377 -6.31 -11.02 -36.22
CA LEU A 377 -5.44 -12.17 -36.50
C LEU A 377 -6.27 -13.42 -36.84
N MET A 378 -7.28 -13.73 -36.00
CA MET A 378 -8.19 -14.85 -36.25
C MET A 378 -8.92 -14.71 -37.59
N ALA A 379 -9.45 -13.52 -37.89
CA ALA A 379 -10.10 -13.25 -39.14
C ALA A 379 -9.17 -13.44 -40.37
N THR A 380 -7.91 -12.98 -40.23
CA THR A 380 -6.90 -13.09 -41.31
C THR A 380 -6.46 -14.55 -41.50
N VAL A 381 -6.07 -15.25 -40.44
CA VAL A 381 -5.67 -16.64 -40.50
C VAL A 381 -6.82 -17.53 -40.93
N GLY A 382 -8.04 -17.25 -40.43
CA GLY A 382 -9.25 -17.95 -40.82
C GLY A 382 -9.58 -17.77 -42.27
N SER A 383 -9.46 -16.54 -42.80
CA SER A 383 -9.68 -16.26 -44.25
C SER A 383 -8.68 -16.97 -45.15
N LEU A 384 -7.42 -17.04 -44.73
CA LEU A 384 -6.37 -17.78 -45.45
C LEU A 384 -6.66 -19.29 -45.44
N ALA A 385 -7.00 -19.85 -44.26
CA ALA A 385 -7.36 -21.26 -44.13
C ALA A 385 -8.62 -21.62 -44.94
N PHE A 386 -9.64 -20.75 -44.92
CA PHE A 386 -10.83 -20.90 -45.77
C PHE A 386 -10.50 -20.89 -47.26
N ALA A 387 -9.69 -19.93 -47.71
CA ALA A 387 -9.28 -19.82 -49.09
C ALA A 387 -8.48 -21.04 -49.55
N THR A 388 -7.50 -21.51 -48.78
CA THR A 388 -6.70 -22.69 -49.11
C THR A 388 -7.54 -23.97 -49.09
N GLY A 389 -8.50 -24.11 -48.19
CA GLY A 389 -9.41 -25.24 -48.14
C GLY A 389 -10.42 -25.24 -49.29
N THR A 390 -10.93 -24.07 -49.67
CA THR A 390 -11.96 -23.96 -50.73
C THR A 390 -11.40 -23.96 -52.15
N PHE A 391 -10.24 -23.31 -52.34
CA PHE A 391 -9.60 -23.19 -53.67
C PHE A 391 -8.43 -24.15 -53.87
N GLY A 392 -7.97 -24.82 -52.81
CA GLY A 392 -7.03 -25.94 -52.89
C GLY A 392 -7.70 -27.17 -53.45
N LEU A 393 -7.40 -27.47 -54.66
CA LEU A 393 -7.94 -28.42 -55.64
C LEU A 393 -8.14 -29.89 -55.14
N GLY A 394 -8.89 -30.12 -54.06
CA GLY A 394 -9.24 -31.46 -53.58
C GLY A 394 -10.47 -31.47 -52.68
N LEU A 395 -11.33 -32.50 -52.83
CA LEU A 395 -12.41 -32.82 -51.92
C LEU A 395 -11.93 -33.80 -50.82
N ASP A 396 -10.68 -33.68 -50.40
CA ASP A 396 -10.11 -34.51 -49.35
C ASP A 396 -10.48 -34.00 -47.95
N ALA A 397 -10.33 -34.86 -46.96
CA ALA A 397 -10.69 -34.51 -45.58
C ALA A 397 -9.88 -33.33 -45.01
N VAL A 398 -8.69 -33.05 -45.54
CA VAL A 398 -7.82 -31.96 -45.13
C VAL A 398 -8.36 -30.62 -45.63
N SER A 399 -8.79 -30.54 -46.90
CA SER A 399 -9.40 -29.37 -47.48
C SER A 399 -10.73 -29.00 -46.83
N LEU A 400 -11.55 -30.01 -46.48
CA LEU A 400 -12.79 -29.80 -45.72
C LEU A 400 -12.51 -29.30 -44.29
N ALA A 401 -11.56 -29.91 -43.61
CA ALA A 401 -11.16 -29.47 -42.28
C ALA A 401 -10.62 -28.03 -42.28
N ALA A 402 -9.78 -27.66 -43.23
CA ALA A 402 -9.26 -26.31 -43.41
C ALA A 402 -10.37 -25.30 -43.65
N THR A 403 -11.34 -25.63 -44.52
CA THR A 403 -12.50 -24.76 -44.78
C THR A 403 -13.37 -24.55 -43.57
N VAL A 404 -13.70 -25.61 -42.83
CA VAL A 404 -14.52 -25.54 -41.61
C VAL A 404 -13.79 -24.74 -40.52
N THR A 405 -12.51 -25.05 -40.26
CA THR A 405 -11.71 -24.35 -39.26
C THR A 405 -11.53 -22.89 -39.64
N GLY A 406 -11.26 -22.59 -40.91
CA GLY A 406 -11.15 -21.22 -41.39
C GLY A 406 -12.44 -20.43 -41.22
N THR A 407 -13.60 -21.03 -41.51
CA THR A 407 -14.91 -20.41 -41.31
C THR A 407 -15.14 -20.08 -39.82
N LEU A 408 -14.86 -21.02 -38.92
CA LEU A 408 -15.01 -20.81 -37.47
C LEU A 408 -14.13 -19.69 -36.96
N LEU A 409 -12.87 -19.62 -37.42
CA LEU A 409 -11.95 -18.55 -37.05
C LEU A 409 -12.41 -17.18 -37.58
N VAL A 410 -12.92 -17.08 -38.79
CA VAL A 410 -13.48 -15.82 -39.33
C VAL A 410 -14.67 -15.36 -38.51
N ILE A 411 -15.59 -16.27 -38.18
CA ILE A 411 -16.75 -15.96 -37.34
C ILE A 411 -16.31 -15.48 -35.95
N ALA A 412 -15.41 -16.20 -35.29
CA ALA A 412 -14.90 -15.84 -33.95
C ALA A 412 -14.18 -14.48 -33.97
N GLY A 413 -13.33 -14.24 -34.97
CA GLY A 413 -12.66 -12.95 -35.17
C GLY A 413 -13.64 -11.81 -35.47
N GLY A 414 -14.68 -12.07 -36.23
CA GLY A 414 -15.77 -11.12 -36.51
C GLY A 414 -16.54 -10.74 -35.25
N PHE A 415 -16.86 -11.71 -34.38
CA PHE A 415 -17.48 -11.43 -33.09
C PHE A 415 -16.60 -10.58 -32.17
N ALA A 416 -15.30 -10.86 -32.11
CA ALA A 416 -14.36 -10.08 -31.28
C ALA A 416 -14.27 -8.63 -31.78
N LEU A 417 -14.22 -8.40 -33.07
CA LEU A 417 -14.21 -7.06 -33.66
C LEU A 417 -15.54 -6.33 -33.48
N ALA A 418 -16.67 -7.04 -33.56
CA ALA A 418 -17.99 -6.45 -33.28
C ALA A 418 -18.13 -6.04 -31.82
N ALA A 419 -17.68 -6.88 -30.90
CA ALA A 419 -17.65 -6.55 -29.47
C ALA A 419 -16.78 -5.30 -29.19
N LEU A 420 -15.60 -5.21 -29.82
CA LEU A 420 -14.75 -4.03 -29.72
C LEU A 420 -15.45 -2.76 -30.24
N ALA A 421 -16.15 -2.86 -31.36
CA ALA A 421 -16.89 -1.73 -31.91
C ALA A 421 -18.02 -1.25 -31.00
N VAL A 422 -18.73 -2.20 -30.33
CA VAL A 422 -19.78 -1.88 -29.36
C VAL A 422 -19.17 -1.20 -28.13
N LEU A 423 -18.08 -1.74 -27.57
CA LEU A 423 -17.40 -1.14 -26.43
C LEU A 423 -16.92 0.27 -26.74
N HIS A 424 -16.32 0.49 -27.90
CA HIS A 424 -15.91 1.83 -28.34
C HIS A 424 -17.09 2.78 -28.49
N ALA A 425 -18.21 2.32 -29.06
CA ALA A 425 -19.41 3.14 -29.22
C ALA A 425 -20.01 3.53 -27.84
N LEU A 426 -20.00 2.62 -26.88
CA LEU A 426 -20.44 2.91 -25.51
C LEU A 426 -19.52 3.92 -24.82
N ASP A 427 -18.22 3.78 -24.95
CA ASP A 427 -17.22 4.70 -24.40
C ASP A 427 -17.44 6.13 -24.94
N VAL A 428 -17.58 6.27 -26.25
CA VAL A 428 -17.88 7.56 -26.90
C VAL A 428 -19.23 8.13 -26.45
N PHE A 429 -20.23 7.27 -26.26
CA PHE A 429 -21.56 7.69 -25.82
C PHE A 429 -21.56 8.23 -24.39
N PHE A 430 -20.85 7.56 -23.47
CA PHE A 430 -20.75 7.98 -22.08
C PHE A 430 -19.83 9.20 -21.91
N ALA A 431 -18.69 9.26 -22.61
CA ALA A 431 -17.80 10.42 -22.58
C ALA A 431 -18.49 11.72 -23.02
N ARG A 432 -19.47 11.65 -23.95
CA ARG A 432 -20.28 12.82 -24.37
C ARG A 432 -21.31 13.28 -23.34
N ARG A 433 -21.63 12.47 -22.33
CA ARG A 433 -22.56 12.85 -21.25
C ARG A 433 -21.89 13.48 -20.05
N GLU A 434 -20.57 13.35 -19.94
CA GLU A 434 -19.78 13.95 -18.85
C GLU A 434 -19.23 15.36 -19.18
N THR A 435 -19.41 15.83 -20.40
CA THR A 435 -19.13 17.23 -20.78
C THR A 435 -20.40 18.04 -20.58
N PRO A 436 -20.43 18.98 -19.59
CA PRO A 436 -21.58 19.85 -19.29
C PRO A 436 -21.86 20.83 -20.42
#